data_abf89355c05eff340b0c9403ba53a7ea
#
_entry.id   abf89355c05eff340b0c9403ba53a7ea
#
_cell.length_a   1.000
_cell.length_b   1.000
_cell.length_c   1.000
_cell.angle_alpha   90.00
_cell.angle_beta   90.00
_cell.angle_gamma   90.00
#
_symmetry.space_group_name_H-M   'P 1'
#
loop_
_entity.id
_entity.type
_entity.pdbx_description
1 polymer ?
#
loop_
_entity_poly.entity_id
_entity_poly.type
_entity_poly.pdbx_seq_one_letter_code
_entity_poly.pdbx_strand_id
1 'polypeptide(L)'
;MAQFDIFELSNGGLVVDCQSDLLSDMDTRFVVPLVLPALVKPTGRLNPGFEIESQCLLLAPQGAATIPARELRHHVGSLAEQGFVILNALDFLLTGS
;
A
#
# COMPACT_ATOMS: atom_id res chain seq x y z
N MET A 1 -6.74 8.18 10.03
CA MET A 1 -6.15 7.24 9.07
C MET A 1 -6.87 5.91 9.17
N ALA A 2 -7.40 5.43 8.06
CA ALA A 2 -8.10 4.16 8.02
C ALA A 2 -7.28 3.15 7.23
N GLN A 3 -7.43 1.88 7.56
CA GLN A 3 -6.76 0.81 6.81
C GLN A 3 -7.09 0.93 5.33
N PHE A 4 -6.08 0.78 4.48
CA PHE A 4 -6.13 0.88 3.02
C PHE A 4 -6.31 2.29 2.46
N ASP A 5 -6.16 3.32 3.30
CA ASP A 5 -6.05 4.69 2.80
C ASP A 5 -4.75 4.87 2.02
N ILE A 6 -4.81 5.70 0.99
CA ILE A 6 -3.64 6.03 0.16
C ILE A 6 -3.10 7.38 0.59
N PHE A 7 -1.80 7.45 0.81
CA PHE A 7 -1.12 8.68 1.20
C PHE A 7 0.05 8.99 0.28
N GLU A 8 0.29 10.27 0.09
CA GLU A 8 1.49 10.74 -0.56
C GLU A 8 2.53 11.09 0.51
N LEU A 9 3.75 10.60 0.31
CA LEU A 9 4.87 10.90 1.20
C LEU A 9 5.56 12.19 0.78
N SER A 10 6.46 12.70 1.63
CA SER A 10 7.17 13.95 1.36
C SER A 10 8.01 13.88 0.08
N ASN A 11 8.44 12.69 -0.33
CA ASN A 11 9.21 12.51 -1.56
C ASN A 11 8.34 12.34 -2.82
N GLY A 12 7.02 12.45 -2.68
CA GLY A 12 6.09 12.29 -3.79
C GLY A 12 5.63 10.87 -4.05
N GLY A 13 6.20 9.88 -3.37
CA GLY A 13 5.78 8.50 -3.51
C GLY A 13 4.42 8.25 -2.90
N LEU A 14 3.68 7.29 -3.47
CA LEU A 14 2.37 6.88 -2.94
C LEU A 14 2.50 5.56 -2.20
N VAL A 15 1.81 5.48 -1.07
CA VAL A 15 1.76 4.26 -0.27
C VAL A 15 0.34 3.98 0.18
N VAL A 16 0.05 2.70 0.44
CA VAL A 16 -1.20 2.27 1.03
C VAL A 16 -0.93 1.92 2.49
N ASP A 17 -1.69 2.53 3.40
CA ASP A 17 -1.62 2.22 4.83
C ASP A 17 -2.37 0.91 5.06
N CYS A 18 -1.64 -0.16 5.31
CA CYS A 18 -2.23 -1.50 5.47
C CYS A 18 -2.39 -1.91 6.92
N GLN A 19 -2.04 -1.04 7.86
CA GLN A 19 -2.12 -1.38 9.27
C GLN A 19 -3.57 -1.49 9.74
N SER A 20 -3.85 -2.52 10.54
CA SER A 20 -5.18 -2.72 11.11
C SER A 20 -5.64 -1.50 11.88
N ASP A 21 -6.92 -1.15 11.75
CA ASP A 21 -7.52 -0.06 12.51
C ASP A 21 -7.48 -0.32 14.02
N LEU A 22 -7.33 -1.57 14.43
CA LEU A 22 -7.18 -1.92 15.85
C LEU A 22 -5.87 -1.41 16.43
N LEU A 23 -4.91 -1.06 15.58
CA LEU A 23 -3.58 -0.60 15.98
C LEU A 23 -3.38 0.88 15.64
N SER A 24 -4.48 1.63 15.55
CA SER A 24 -4.43 3.03 15.11
C SER A 24 -3.71 3.96 16.10
N ASP A 25 -3.55 3.53 17.34
CA ASP A 25 -2.87 4.34 18.37
C ASP A 25 -1.35 4.31 18.27
N MET A 26 -0.79 3.45 17.43
CA MET A 26 0.66 3.37 17.27
C MET A 26 1.20 4.58 16.51
N ASP A 27 2.42 5.00 16.87
CA ASP A 27 3.09 6.12 16.21
C ASP A 27 3.64 5.75 14.84
N THR A 28 3.58 4.48 14.49
CA THR A 28 4.07 3.97 13.21
C THR A 28 2.93 3.36 12.41
N ARG A 29 3.12 3.35 11.09
CA ARG A 29 2.15 2.73 10.18
C ARG A 29 2.87 1.75 9.27
N PHE A 30 2.21 0.61 9.04
CA PHE A 30 2.71 -0.39 8.09
C PHE A 30 2.17 -0.04 6.71
N VAL A 31 3.07 0.31 5.79
CA VAL A 31 2.67 0.78 4.46
C VAL A 31 3.26 -0.06 3.36
N VAL A 32 2.55 -0.10 2.22
CA VAL A 32 2.97 -0.81 1.02
C VAL A 32 3.01 0.19 -0.13
N PRO A 33 4.12 0.30 -0.84
CA PRO A 33 4.21 1.30 -1.91
C PRO A 33 3.36 0.94 -3.13
N LEU A 34 2.91 2.00 -3.81
CA LEU A 34 2.29 1.93 -5.13
C LEU A 34 3.32 2.47 -6.11
N VAL A 35 3.65 1.70 -7.14
CA VAL A 35 4.75 2.04 -8.05
C VAL A 35 4.31 1.97 -9.50
N LEU A 36 5.05 2.64 -10.36
CA LEU A 36 4.82 2.58 -11.80
C LEU A 36 5.09 1.16 -12.31
N PRO A 37 4.27 0.65 -13.24
CA PRO A 37 4.47 -0.71 -13.77
C PRO A 37 5.85 -0.94 -14.37
N ALA A 38 6.49 0.11 -14.87
CA ALA A 38 7.82 0.00 -15.47
C ALA A 38 8.92 -0.28 -14.45
N LEU A 39 8.66 -0.05 -13.15
CA LEU A 39 9.68 -0.16 -12.09
C LEU A 39 9.70 -1.52 -11.42
N VAL A 40 8.70 -2.36 -11.64
CA VAL A 40 8.65 -3.71 -11.09
C VAL A 40 8.26 -4.69 -12.17
N LYS A 41 8.81 -5.90 -12.08
CA LYS A 41 8.33 -7.00 -12.91
C LYS A 41 7.15 -7.65 -12.21
N PRO A 42 5.93 -7.54 -12.74
CA PRO A 42 4.76 -8.09 -12.06
C PRO A 42 4.88 -9.58 -11.86
N THR A 43 4.48 -10.05 -10.68
CA THR A 43 4.52 -11.46 -10.33
C THR A 43 3.14 -11.87 -9.81
N GLY A 44 2.26 -12.27 -10.72
CA GLY A 44 0.96 -12.82 -10.38
C GLY A 44 0.19 -12.03 -9.31
N ARG A 45 -0.21 -12.70 -8.24
CA ARG A 45 -0.99 -12.10 -7.16
C ARG A 45 -0.19 -11.15 -6.28
N LEU A 46 1.14 -11.15 -6.40
CA LEU A 46 1.98 -10.30 -5.56
C LEU A 46 1.82 -8.82 -5.89
N ASN A 47 1.65 -8.50 -7.16
CA ASN A 47 1.64 -7.11 -7.62
C ASN A 47 0.33 -6.75 -8.32
N PRO A 48 -0.80 -6.68 -7.59
CA PRO A 48 -2.05 -6.25 -8.21
C PRO A 48 -1.97 -4.79 -8.65
N GLY A 49 -2.67 -4.48 -9.76
CA GLY A 49 -2.73 -3.13 -10.28
C GLY A 49 -4.00 -2.42 -9.87
N PHE A 50 -3.89 -1.13 -9.63
CA PHE A 50 -5.02 -0.27 -9.30
C PHE A 50 -4.95 1.00 -10.11
N GLU A 51 -6.12 1.56 -10.43
CA GLU A 51 -6.19 2.87 -11.07
C GLU A 51 -6.32 3.93 -9.98
N ILE A 52 -5.32 4.79 -9.89
CA ILE A 52 -5.26 5.85 -8.89
C ILE A 52 -5.08 7.17 -9.65
N GLU A 53 -6.07 8.06 -9.57
CA GLU A 53 -6.03 9.36 -10.24
C GLU A 53 -5.72 9.21 -11.74
N SER A 54 -6.43 8.29 -12.39
CA SER A 54 -6.30 8.00 -13.83
C SER A 54 -4.96 7.39 -14.24
N GLN A 55 -4.19 6.90 -13.29
CA GLN A 55 -2.91 6.25 -13.53
C GLN A 55 -2.91 4.83 -12.97
N CYS A 56 -2.46 3.88 -13.77
CA CYS A 56 -2.32 2.49 -13.28
C CYS A 56 -1.03 2.37 -12.49
N LEU A 57 -1.18 1.95 -11.23
CA LEU A 57 -0.04 1.71 -10.34
C LEU A 57 -0.11 0.29 -9.82
N LEU A 58 1.05 -0.30 -9.56
CA LEU A 58 1.14 -1.64 -8.99
C LEU A 58 1.43 -1.55 -7.50
N LEU A 59 0.72 -2.37 -6.73
CA LEU A 59 1.05 -2.57 -5.33
C LEU A 59 2.34 -3.38 -5.25
N ALA A 60 3.26 -2.98 -4.39
CA ALA A 60 4.55 -3.66 -4.25
C ALA A 60 4.76 -4.12 -2.81
N PRO A 61 4.14 -5.25 -2.37
CA PRO A 61 4.34 -5.76 -1.02
C PRO A 61 5.79 -6.03 -0.67
N GLN A 62 6.62 -6.37 -1.66
CA GLN A 62 8.05 -6.59 -1.45
C GLN A 62 8.78 -5.33 -0.98
N GLY A 63 8.16 -4.16 -1.13
CA GLY A 63 8.70 -2.90 -0.62
C GLY A 63 8.01 -2.40 0.64
N ALA A 64 7.21 -3.25 1.30
CA ALA A 64 6.50 -2.86 2.50
C ALA A 64 7.46 -2.42 3.61
N ALA A 65 7.03 -1.45 4.39
CA ALA A 65 7.86 -0.91 5.46
C ALA A 65 7.00 -0.33 6.57
N THR A 66 7.57 -0.26 7.75
CA THR A 66 6.98 0.48 8.86
C THR A 66 7.62 1.85 8.91
N ILE A 67 6.81 2.89 8.84
CA ILE A 67 7.29 4.27 8.84
C ILE A 67 6.59 5.07 9.94
N PRO A 68 7.18 6.19 10.38
CA PRO A 68 6.49 7.07 11.33
C PRO A 68 5.19 7.59 10.74
N ALA A 69 4.14 7.64 11.54
CA ALA A 69 2.82 8.09 11.08
C ALA A 69 2.88 9.51 10.50
N ARG A 70 3.77 10.36 11.03
CA ARG A 70 3.92 11.76 10.55
C ARG A 70 4.40 11.86 9.10
N GLU A 71 4.92 10.76 8.53
CA GLU A 71 5.36 10.75 7.12
C GLU A 71 4.20 10.62 6.15
N LEU A 72 3.02 10.26 6.62
CA LEU A 72 1.81 10.19 5.81
C LEU A 72 1.24 11.60 5.67
N ARG A 73 1.74 12.34 4.69
CA ARG A 73 1.54 13.79 4.59
C ARG A 73 0.22 14.19 3.96
N HIS A 74 -0.20 13.48 2.93
CA HIS A 74 -1.33 13.93 2.13
C HIS A 74 -2.22 12.74 1.77
N HIS A 75 -3.46 12.77 2.22
CA HIS A 75 -4.44 11.72 1.93
C HIS A 75 -4.92 11.86 0.49
N VAL A 76 -4.79 10.80 -0.30
CA VAL A 76 -5.11 10.79 -1.72
C VAL A 76 -6.44 10.10 -1.99
N GLY A 77 -6.73 9.03 -1.26
CA GLY A 77 -7.94 8.26 -1.48
C GLY A 77 -7.95 7.00 -0.64
N SER A 78 -8.76 6.03 -1.04
CA SER A 78 -8.90 4.79 -0.29
C SER A 78 -9.02 3.60 -1.23
N LEU A 79 -8.40 2.48 -0.85
CA LEU A 79 -8.55 1.20 -1.51
C LEU A 79 -9.28 0.20 -0.61
N ALA A 80 -10.13 0.69 0.30
CA ALA A 80 -10.84 -0.18 1.24
C ALA A 80 -11.67 -1.26 0.55
N GLU A 81 -12.24 -0.95 -0.61
CA GLU A 81 -13.02 -1.93 -1.38
C GLU A 81 -12.17 -3.03 -2.00
N GLN A 82 -10.85 -2.80 -2.07
CA GLN A 82 -9.89 -3.75 -2.62
C GLN A 82 -9.07 -4.43 -1.52
N GLY A 83 -9.54 -4.35 -0.28
CA GLY A 83 -8.80 -4.88 0.86
C GLY A 83 -8.42 -6.34 0.72
N PHE A 84 -9.32 -7.18 0.18
CA PHE A 84 -9.05 -8.59 -0.04
C PHE A 84 -7.87 -8.82 -0.98
N VAL A 85 -7.82 -8.06 -2.07
CA VAL A 85 -6.75 -8.17 -3.05
C VAL A 85 -5.41 -7.80 -2.41
N ILE A 86 -5.42 -6.74 -1.59
CA ILE A 86 -4.21 -6.27 -0.90
C ILE A 86 -3.73 -7.30 0.11
N LEU A 87 -4.65 -7.83 0.95
CA LEU A 87 -4.28 -8.82 1.95
C LEU A 87 -3.79 -10.12 1.30
N ASN A 88 -4.39 -10.52 0.17
CA ASN A 88 -3.93 -11.68 -0.57
C ASN A 88 -2.50 -11.48 -1.10
N ALA A 89 -2.17 -10.27 -1.55
CA ALA A 89 -0.82 -9.99 -2.03
C ALA A 89 0.19 -10.07 -0.88
N LEU A 90 -0.14 -9.54 0.29
CA LEU A 90 0.71 -9.64 1.48
C LEU A 90 0.87 -11.09 1.92
N ASP A 91 -0.22 -11.86 1.93
CA ASP A 91 -0.18 -13.28 2.25
C ASP A 91 0.74 -14.04 1.30
N PHE A 92 0.63 -13.74 0.02
CA PHE A 92 1.47 -14.38 -0.99
C PHE A 92 2.94 -14.10 -0.76
N LEU A 93 3.28 -12.88 -0.40
CA LEU A 93 4.66 -12.51 -0.06
C LEU A 93 5.19 -13.31 1.13
N LEU A 94 4.34 -13.50 2.15
CA LEU A 94 4.76 -14.09 3.41
C LEU A 94 4.72 -15.62 3.39
N THR A 95 3.76 -16.21 2.68
CA THR A 95 3.53 -17.66 2.72
C THR A 95 3.79 -18.36 1.39
N GLY A 96 3.80 -17.63 0.27
CA GLY A 96 3.97 -18.21 -1.06
C GLY A 96 2.73 -18.91 -1.59
N SER A 97 1.58 -18.67 -0.99
CA SER A 97 0.36 -19.39 -1.40
C SER A 97 -0.87 -18.50 -1.49
#